data_2c680dfd6276b7468b28223723e373af
#
_entry.id   2c680dfd6276b7468b28223723e373af
#
_cell.length_a   1.000
_cell.length_b   1.000
_cell.length_c   1.000
_cell.angle_alpha   90.00
_cell.angle_beta   90.00
_cell.angle_gamma   90.00
#
_symmetry.space_group_name_H-M   'P 1'
#
loop_
_entity.id
_entity.type
_entity.pdbx_description
1 polymer ?
#
loop_
_entity_poly.entity_id
_entity_poly.type
_entity_poly.pdbx_seq_one_letter_code
_entity_poly.pdbx_strand_id
1 'polypeptide(L)'
;MLEVHLDPETDKASRKPEFIDRSVKWLDSIVSEESRILDLGCGPGLYMERLAKLGHECKGIDFSDVSINYARSLQSSVEYVSGNYLTTDFGSDFDLIILVYCDFGVFSPKDQEHLLNKMFKALKPGGKLVMDVFTPVYFRNFEEEFEVSESEPGFWSSENHRLIKECYKYPDSLVVLGQYHLIEQKSRELFRI
;
A
#
# COMPACT_ATOMS: atom_id res chain seq x y z
N MET A 1 10.55 6.68 -4.82
CA MET A 1 9.47 6.10 -3.97
C MET A 1 9.96 5.73 -2.57
N LEU A 2 11.02 4.93 -2.39
CA LEU A 2 11.48 4.53 -1.04
C LEU A 2 11.73 5.72 -0.10
N GLU A 3 12.43 6.75 -0.56
CA GLU A 3 12.68 7.98 0.22
C GLU A 3 11.39 8.64 0.71
N VAL A 4 10.34 8.65 -0.12
CA VAL A 4 9.03 9.21 0.24
C VAL A 4 8.33 8.37 1.30
N HIS A 5 8.47 7.03 1.27
CA HIS A 5 7.98 6.16 2.34
C HIS A 5 8.66 6.40 3.68
N LEU A 6 9.94 6.75 3.64
CA LEU A 6 10.77 6.93 4.83
C LEU A 6 10.77 8.37 5.36
N ASP A 7 10.23 9.32 4.61
CA ASP A 7 10.14 10.72 5.03
C ASP A 7 9.02 10.91 6.08
N PRO A 8 9.37 11.24 7.34
CA PRO A 8 8.40 11.38 8.41
C PRO A 8 7.47 12.60 8.26
N GLU A 9 7.83 13.56 7.42
CA GLU A 9 7.08 14.80 7.26
C GLU A 9 5.96 14.70 6.20
N THR A 10 5.97 13.65 5.37
CA THR A 10 4.99 13.45 4.30
C THR A 10 4.04 12.28 4.56
N ASP A 11 2.85 12.36 3.98
CA ASP A 11 1.82 11.31 4.00
C ASP A 11 1.56 10.77 2.57
N LYS A 12 2.52 11.00 1.65
CA LYS A 12 2.33 10.75 0.20
C LYS A 12 2.48 9.29 -0.21
N ALA A 13 3.23 8.49 0.53
CA ALA A 13 3.45 7.07 0.22
C ALA A 13 3.24 6.15 1.43
N SER A 14 3.34 6.68 2.64
CA SER A 14 3.04 6.00 3.90
C SER A 14 2.44 6.99 4.89
N ARG A 15 1.74 6.48 5.90
CA ARG A 15 1.26 7.32 7.00
C ARG A 15 2.43 7.84 7.83
N LYS A 16 2.25 9.00 8.47
CA LYS A 16 3.24 9.56 9.39
C LYS A 16 3.52 8.62 10.56
N PRO A 17 4.73 8.64 11.13
CA PRO A 17 5.14 7.72 12.21
C PRO A 17 4.17 7.66 13.38
N GLU A 18 3.63 8.81 13.86
CA GLU A 18 2.71 8.85 14.99
C GLU A 18 1.36 8.17 14.67
N PHE A 19 0.93 8.22 13.41
CA PHE A 19 -0.27 7.50 12.99
C PHE A 19 0.00 6.00 12.96
N ILE A 20 1.14 5.58 12.39
CA ILE A 20 1.56 4.17 12.37
C ILE A 20 1.67 3.62 13.79
N ASP A 21 2.33 4.35 14.69
CA ASP A 21 2.50 3.94 16.10
C ASP A 21 1.17 3.73 16.83
N ARG A 22 0.18 4.60 16.58
CA ARG A 22 -1.18 4.44 17.13
C ARG A 22 -1.90 3.25 16.51
N SER A 23 -1.78 3.08 15.19
CA SER A 23 -2.37 1.96 14.47
C SER A 23 -1.80 0.62 14.94
N VAL A 24 -0.48 0.53 15.11
CA VAL A 24 0.21 -0.67 15.61
C VAL A 24 -0.28 -1.02 17.01
N LYS A 25 -0.38 -0.06 17.93
CA LYS A 25 -0.93 -0.29 19.28
C LYS A 25 -2.36 -0.82 19.25
N TRP A 26 -3.17 -0.32 18.34
CA TRP A 26 -4.53 -0.80 18.16
C TRP A 26 -4.57 -2.21 17.55
N LEU A 27 -3.77 -2.47 16.50
CA LEU A 27 -3.64 -3.79 15.88
C LEU A 27 -3.19 -4.85 16.90
N ASP A 28 -2.19 -4.55 17.71
CA ASP A 28 -1.71 -5.39 18.80
C ASP A 28 -2.85 -5.68 19.82
N SER A 29 -3.65 -4.68 20.17
CA SER A 29 -4.74 -4.84 21.16
C SER A 29 -5.90 -5.73 20.68
N ILE A 30 -6.02 -6.00 19.40
CA ILE A 30 -7.10 -6.83 18.83
C ILE A 30 -6.69 -8.26 18.50
N VAL A 31 -5.44 -8.63 18.74
CA VAL A 31 -4.90 -9.99 18.57
C VAL A 31 -4.32 -10.51 19.88
N SER A 32 -3.99 -11.79 19.94
CA SER A 32 -3.29 -12.40 21.07
C SER A 32 -1.79 -12.12 21.00
N GLU A 33 -1.08 -12.28 22.12
CA GLU A 33 0.38 -12.31 22.13
C GLU A 33 0.91 -13.37 21.14
N GLU A 34 2.08 -13.10 20.55
CA GLU A 34 2.74 -14.00 19.59
C GLU A 34 1.88 -14.39 18.38
N SER A 35 0.98 -13.50 17.97
CA SER A 35 0.12 -13.72 16.79
C SER A 35 0.92 -13.71 15.49
N ARG A 36 0.44 -14.46 14.50
CA ARG A 36 0.98 -14.48 13.15
C ARG A 36 0.28 -13.45 12.27
N ILE A 37 1.03 -12.47 11.76
CA ILE A 37 0.49 -11.29 11.09
C ILE A 37 1.06 -11.17 9.67
N LEU A 38 0.17 -10.93 8.69
CA LEU A 38 0.52 -10.68 7.29
C LEU A 38 0.17 -9.23 6.91
N ASP A 39 1.10 -8.56 6.25
CA ASP A 39 0.91 -7.23 5.65
C ASP A 39 1.01 -7.32 4.12
N LEU A 40 -0.05 -6.98 3.43
CA LEU A 40 -0.12 -6.93 1.98
C LEU A 40 0.08 -5.49 1.51
N GLY A 41 1.11 -5.25 0.69
CA GLY A 41 1.58 -3.92 0.37
C GLY A 41 2.42 -3.32 1.51
N CYS A 42 3.30 -4.14 2.11
CA CYS A 42 4.04 -3.75 3.31
C CYS A 42 5.08 -2.63 3.09
N GLY A 43 5.38 -2.28 1.84
CA GLY A 43 6.41 -1.29 1.51
C GLY A 43 7.75 -1.59 2.18
N PRO A 44 8.41 -0.60 2.81
CA PRO A 44 9.66 -0.77 3.53
C PRO A 44 9.51 -1.39 4.94
N GLY A 45 8.34 -1.96 5.28
CA GLY A 45 8.11 -2.71 6.50
C GLY A 45 7.72 -1.88 7.72
N LEU A 46 7.21 -0.66 7.55
CA LEU A 46 6.98 0.27 8.66
C LEU A 46 6.04 -0.25 9.76
N TYR A 47 4.99 -0.99 9.39
CA TYR A 47 4.09 -1.66 10.33
C TYR A 47 4.72 -2.94 10.89
N MET A 48 5.28 -3.77 10.01
CA MET A 48 5.79 -5.09 10.36
C MET A 48 6.96 -5.02 11.35
N GLU A 49 7.88 -4.08 11.17
CA GLU A 49 8.99 -3.87 12.10
C GLU A 49 8.53 -3.50 13.52
N ARG A 50 7.43 -2.78 13.63
CA ARG A 50 6.86 -2.39 14.92
C ARG A 50 6.12 -3.55 15.59
N LEU A 51 5.33 -4.30 14.81
CA LEU A 51 4.61 -5.47 15.31
C LEU A 51 5.56 -6.60 15.72
N ALA A 52 6.63 -6.82 14.96
CA ALA A 52 7.67 -7.79 15.33
C ALA A 52 8.38 -7.44 16.64
N LYS A 53 8.62 -6.15 16.92
CA LYS A 53 9.15 -5.67 18.20
C LYS A 53 8.22 -5.92 19.39
N LEU A 54 6.91 -6.10 19.14
CA LEU A 54 5.93 -6.49 20.16
C LEU A 54 5.83 -8.02 20.35
N GLY A 55 6.62 -8.80 19.58
CA GLY A 55 6.72 -10.24 19.74
C GLY A 55 5.87 -11.05 18.75
N HIS A 56 5.25 -10.40 17.75
CA HIS A 56 4.48 -11.10 16.73
C HIS A 56 5.37 -11.73 15.64
N GLU A 57 4.90 -12.86 15.06
CA GLU A 57 5.46 -13.45 13.86
C GLU A 57 4.94 -12.69 12.65
N CYS A 58 5.80 -11.94 11.98
CA CYS A 58 5.41 -11.00 10.93
C CYS A 58 5.91 -11.42 9.55
N LYS A 59 5.01 -11.34 8.55
CA LYS A 59 5.31 -11.49 7.13
C LYS A 59 4.80 -10.29 6.35
N GLY A 60 5.64 -9.74 5.46
CA GLY A 60 5.27 -8.65 4.56
C GLY A 60 5.43 -9.04 3.11
N ILE A 61 4.47 -8.67 2.26
CA ILE A 61 4.53 -8.88 0.80
C ILE A 61 4.36 -7.54 0.12
N ASP A 62 5.29 -7.20 -0.79
CA ASP A 62 5.20 -6.00 -1.61
C ASP A 62 5.80 -6.27 -3.00
N PHE A 63 5.30 -5.61 -4.03
CA PHE A 63 5.80 -5.77 -5.39
C PHE A 63 7.06 -4.94 -5.67
N SER A 64 7.39 -3.97 -4.83
CA SER A 64 8.55 -3.09 -4.95
C SER A 64 9.81 -3.77 -4.42
N ASP A 65 10.65 -4.29 -5.33
CA ASP A 65 11.95 -4.86 -4.95
C ASP A 65 12.81 -3.88 -4.15
N VAL A 66 12.74 -2.59 -4.43
CA VAL A 66 13.51 -1.55 -3.72
C VAL A 66 13.06 -1.46 -2.26
N SER A 67 11.74 -1.45 -2.02
CA SER A 67 11.18 -1.41 -0.66
C SER A 67 11.49 -2.68 0.11
N ILE A 68 11.32 -3.85 -0.52
CA ILE A 68 11.62 -5.15 0.09
C ILE A 68 13.09 -5.32 0.40
N ASN A 69 13.99 -4.90 -0.49
CA ASN A 69 15.43 -4.97 -0.24
C ASN A 69 15.84 -4.07 0.93
N TYR A 70 15.24 -2.89 1.05
CA TYR A 70 15.42 -2.04 2.23
C TYR A 70 14.91 -2.75 3.49
N ALA A 71 13.68 -3.26 3.49
CA ALA A 71 13.10 -3.95 4.65
C ALA A 71 13.98 -5.14 5.10
N ARG A 72 14.47 -5.95 4.15
CA ARG A 72 15.42 -7.05 4.45
C ARG A 72 16.75 -6.57 5.02
N SER A 73 17.22 -5.37 4.62
CA SER A 73 18.47 -4.80 5.15
C SER A 73 18.42 -4.46 6.63
N LEU A 74 17.22 -4.33 7.22
CA LEU A 74 17.02 -4.11 8.65
C LEU A 74 17.37 -5.33 9.51
N GLN A 75 17.51 -6.51 8.89
CA GLN A 75 17.93 -7.76 9.55
C GLN A 75 17.06 -8.14 10.77
N SER A 76 15.77 -7.81 10.71
CA SER A 76 14.79 -8.18 11.71
C SER A 76 14.31 -9.64 11.56
N SER A 77 13.43 -10.08 12.45
CA SER A 77 12.78 -11.40 12.37
C SER A 77 11.64 -11.48 11.34
N VAL A 78 11.32 -10.39 10.65
CA VAL A 78 10.21 -10.31 9.70
C VAL A 78 10.56 -11.05 8.40
N GLU A 79 9.65 -11.89 7.92
CA GLU A 79 9.74 -12.50 6.59
C GLU A 79 9.24 -11.51 5.53
N TYR A 80 10.12 -11.03 4.65
CA TYR A 80 9.76 -10.13 3.54
C TYR A 80 9.82 -10.86 2.20
N VAL A 81 8.72 -10.77 1.43
CA VAL A 81 8.58 -11.40 0.11
C VAL A 81 8.33 -10.33 -0.95
N SER A 82 9.18 -10.31 -1.97
CA SER A 82 8.91 -9.51 -3.18
C SER A 82 7.94 -10.26 -4.07
N GLY A 83 6.82 -9.62 -4.43
CA GLY A 83 5.83 -10.22 -5.31
C GLY A 83 4.51 -9.48 -5.34
N ASN A 84 3.72 -9.77 -6.37
CA ASN A 84 2.36 -9.28 -6.49
C ASN A 84 1.42 -10.15 -5.63
N TYR A 85 0.82 -9.59 -4.59
CA TYR A 85 -0.05 -10.32 -3.68
C TYR A 85 -1.36 -10.84 -4.31
N LEU A 86 -1.73 -10.41 -5.51
CA LEU A 86 -2.80 -11.08 -6.27
C LEU A 86 -2.40 -12.51 -6.71
N THR A 87 -1.12 -12.73 -6.97
CA THR A 87 -0.61 -14.01 -7.52
C THR A 87 0.31 -14.77 -6.56
N THR A 88 1.01 -14.06 -5.66
CA THR A 88 1.94 -14.66 -4.69
C THR A 88 1.18 -15.51 -3.67
N ASP A 89 1.70 -16.68 -3.32
CA ASP A 89 1.16 -17.49 -2.23
C ASP A 89 1.46 -16.82 -0.88
N PHE A 90 0.42 -16.63 -0.07
CA PHE A 90 0.56 -16.05 1.27
C PHE A 90 1.08 -17.06 2.30
N GLY A 91 0.80 -18.35 2.10
CA GLY A 91 0.71 -19.33 3.16
C GLY A 91 -0.64 -19.27 3.88
N SER A 92 -0.70 -19.77 5.11
CA SER A 92 -1.93 -19.90 5.89
C SER A 92 -1.72 -19.61 7.37
N ASP A 93 -2.80 -19.74 8.13
CA ASP A 93 -2.81 -19.69 9.59
C ASP A 93 -2.42 -18.35 10.19
N PHE A 94 -2.83 -17.25 9.53
CA PHE A 94 -2.67 -15.90 10.07
C PHE A 94 -3.78 -15.55 11.07
N ASP A 95 -3.40 -14.93 12.17
CA ASP A 95 -4.32 -14.36 13.17
C ASP A 95 -4.83 -12.99 12.70
N LEU A 96 -4.00 -12.27 11.92
CA LEU A 96 -4.33 -10.97 11.37
C LEU A 96 -3.73 -10.82 9.98
N ILE A 97 -4.53 -10.30 9.07
CA ILE A 97 -4.06 -9.77 7.78
C ILE A 97 -4.37 -8.28 7.74
N ILE A 98 -3.40 -7.47 7.36
CA ILE A 98 -3.59 -6.03 7.14
C ILE A 98 -3.37 -5.69 5.66
N LEU A 99 -4.15 -4.73 5.17
CA LEU A 99 -4.04 -4.12 3.85
C LEU A 99 -4.36 -2.65 4.01
N VAL A 100 -3.34 -1.85 4.22
CA VAL A 100 -3.47 -0.45 4.62
C VAL A 100 -3.06 0.52 3.52
N TYR A 101 -3.40 1.79 3.70
CA TYR A 101 -3.16 2.88 2.77
C TYR A 101 -4.11 2.88 1.56
N CYS A 102 -5.35 2.40 1.74
CA CYS A 102 -6.43 2.37 0.74
C CYS A 102 -6.14 1.52 -0.51
N ASP A 103 -5.19 0.61 -0.42
CA ASP A 103 -4.70 -0.19 -1.56
C ASP A 103 -5.78 -1.11 -2.17
N PHE A 104 -6.74 -1.55 -1.34
CA PHE A 104 -7.86 -2.38 -1.81
C PHE A 104 -8.69 -1.71 -2.92
N GLY A 105 -8.82 -0.39 -2.86
CA GLY A 105 -9.64 0.39 -3.81
C GLY A 105 -9.08 0.48 -5.23
N VAL A 106 -7.79 0.14 -5.45
CA VAL A 106 -7.16 0.24 -6.78
C VAL A 106 -7.48 -0.93 -7.69
N PHE A 107 -8.03 -2.02 -7.14
CA PHE A 107 -8.30 -3.25 -7.90
C PHE A 107 -9.67 -3.22 -8.59
N SER A 108 -9.75 -3.95 -9.71
CA SER A 108 -11.03 -4.26 -10.34
C SER A 108 -11.93 -5.06 -9.38
N PRO A 109 -13.28 -5.00 -9.52
CA PRO A 109 -14.18 -5.80 -8.68
C PRO A 109 -13.85 -7.29 -8.67
N LYS A 110 -13.40 -7.84 -9.80
CA LYS A 110 -12.98 -9.24 -9.92
C LYS A 110 -11.72 -9.53 -9.11
N ASP A 111 -10.73 -8.63 -9.15
CA ASP A 111 -9.49 -8.79 -8.39
C ASP A 111 -9.73 -8.56 -6.89
N GLN A 112 -10.64 -7.66 -6.53
CA GLN A 112 -11.09 -7.47 -5.14
C GLN A 112 -11.70 -8.76 -4.57
N GLU A 113 -12.62 -9.39 -5.32
CA GLU A 113 -13.22 -10.66 -4.91
C GLU A 113 -12.16 -11.77 -4.80
N HIS A 114 -11.26 -11.85 -5.78
CA HIS A 114 -10.15 -12.81 -5.74
C HIS A 114 -9.27 -12.60 -4.51
N LEU A 115 -8.87 -11.37 -4.23
CA LEU A 115 -8.02 -11.02 -3.10
C LEU A 115 -8.70 -11.32 -1.76
N LEU A 116 -9.98 -10.95 -1.60
CA LEU A 116 -10.76 -11.28 -0.40
C LEU A 116 -10.82 -12.78 -0.16
N ASN A 117 -11.06 -13.57 -1.20
CA ASN A 117 -11.07 -15.03 -1.10
C ASN A 117 -9.71 -15.61 -0.70
N LYS A 118 -8.60 -15.03 -1.21
CA LYS A 118 -7.24 -15.43 -0.81
C LYS A 118 -7.00 -15.12 0.66
N MET A 119 -7.30 -13.90 1.10
CA MET A 119 -7.13 -13.47 2.49
C MET A 119 -7.98 -14.32 3.44
N PHE A 120 -9.24 -14.58 3.08
CA PHE A 120 -10.13 -15.44 3.88
C PHE A 120 -9.56 -16.85 4.07
N LYS A 121 -8.99 -17.45 3.01
CA LYS A 121 -8.38 -18.80 3.08
C LYS A 121 -7.07 -18.82 3.88
N ALA A 122 -6.35 -17.70 3.92
CA ALA A 122 -5.10 -17.59 4.65
C ALA A 122 -5.30 -17.32 6.14
N LEU A 123 -6.46 -16.81 6.55
CA LEU A 123 -6.79 -16.57 7.95
C LEU A 123 -7.14 -17.88 8.69
N LYS A 124 -6.75 -17.94 9.95
CA LYS A 124 -7.27 -18.94 10.92
C LYS A 124 -8.77 -18.75 11.12
N PRO A 125 -9.51 -19.79 11.58
CA PRO A 125 -10.84 -19.59 12.14
C PRO A 125 -10.81 -18.55 13.27
N GLY A 126 -11.59 -17.46 13.13
CA GLY A 126 -11.59 -16.33 14.06
C GLY A 126 -10.48 -15.30 13.82
N GLY A 127 -9.61 -15.51 12.85
CA GLY A 127 -8.63 -14.51 12.41
C GLY A 127 -9.31 -13.26 11.85
N LYS A 128 -8.59 -12.14 11.84
CA LYS A 128 -9.12 -10.84 11.48
C LYS A 128 -8.47 -10.28 10.23
N LEU A 129 -9.26 -9.58 9.42
CA LEU A 129 -8.79 -8.75 8.32
C LEU A 129 -9.01 -7.28 8.69
N VAL A 130 -7.96 -6.48 8.59
CA VAL A 130 -8.03 -5.02 8.78
C VAL A 130 -7.57 -4.34 7.50
N MET A 131 -8.42 -3.48 6.94
CA MET A 131 -8.08 -2.65 5.80
C MET A 131 -8.68 -1.25 5.97
N ASP A 132 -8.04 -0.26 5.40
CA ASP A 132 -8.65 1.05 5.22
C ASP A 132 -9.09 1.23 3.77
N VAL A 133 -10.20 1.92 3.58
CA VAL A 133 -10.79 2.17 2.27
C VAL A 133 -11.34 3.58 2.18
N PHE A 134 -11.41 4.13 0.98
CA PHE A 134 -12.09 5.38 0.76
C PHE A 134 -13.60 5.25 1.06
N THR A 135 -14.15 6.25 1.73
CA THR A 135 -15.57 6.29 2.06
C THR A 135 -16.39 6.96 0.95
N PRO A 136 -17.73 6.76 0.92
CA PRO A 136 -18.60 7.51 -0.01
C PRO A 136 -18.50 9.04 0.14
N VAL A 137 -17.99 9.54 1.27
CA VAL A 137 -17.74 10.99 1.45
C VAL A 137 -16.61 11.44 0.54
N TYR A 138 -15.52 10.66 0.45
CA TYR A 138 -14.44 10.93 -0.48
C TYR A 138 -14.96 11.04 -1.92
N PHE A 139 -15.76 10.04 -2.36
CA PHE A 139 -16.35 10.04 -3.70
C PHE A 139 -17.23 11.27 -3.93
N ARG A 140 -18.11 11.64 -2.98
CA ARG A 140 -19.00 12.82 -3.13
C ARG A 140 -18.22 14.11 -3.30
N ASN A 141 -17.14 14.28 -2.54
CA ASN A 141 -16.31 15.49 -2.53
C ASN A 141 -15.22 15.49 -3.61
N PHE A 142 -15.05 14.39 -4.33
CA PHE A 142 -14.08 14.32 -5.42
C PHE A 142 -14.56 15.17 -6.60
N GLU A 143 -13.67 15.98 -7.13
CA GLU A 143 -13.90 16.80 -8.32
C GLU A 143 -13.04 16.27 -9.46
N GLU A 144 -13.60 16.30 -10.68
CA GLU A 144 -12.86 15.99 -11.89
C GLU A 144 -11.82 17.08 -12.14
N GLU A 145 -10.64 16.72 -12.58
CA GLU A 145 -9.51 17.63 -12.73
C GLU A 145 -8.73 17.32 -13.99
N PHE A 146 -8.27 18.38 -14.66
CA PHE A 146 -7.26 18.30 -15.70
C PHE A 146 -6.15 19.30 -15.37
N GLU A 147 -4.94 18.81 -15.20
CA GLU A 147 -3.78 19.64 -14.89
C GLU A 147 -2.59 19.25 -15.79
N VAL A 148 -1.86 20.26 -16.25
CA VAL A 148 -0.58 20.07 -16.93
C VAL A 148 0.47 20.87 -16.18
N SER A 149 1.50 20.22 -15.71
CA SER A 149 2.60 20.84 -14.97
C SER A 149 3.96 20.44 -15.52
N GLU A 150 4.92 21.36 -15.47
CA GLU A 150 6.33 21.08 -15.67
C GLU A 150 6.97 20.89 -14.30
N SER A 151 7.69 19.81 -14.11
CA SER A 151 8.25 19.44 -12.81
C SER A 151 9.74 19.14 -12.91
N GLU A 152 10.46 19.59 -11.88
CA GLU A 152 11.84 19.21 -11.61
C GLU A 152 11.89 17.73 -11.16
N PRO A 153 13.08 17.10 -11.11
CA PRO A 153 13.25 15.75 -10.60
C PRO A 153 12.60 15.57 -9.22
N GLY A 154 11.89 14.47 -9.04
CA GLY A 154 11.16 14.25 -7.79
C GLY A 154 10.40 12.92 -7.76
N PHE A 155 9.19 12.96 -7.20
CA PHE A 155 8.37 11.78 -6.94
C PHE A 155 8.13 10.92 -8.19
N TRP A 156 7.81 11.54 -9.33
CA TRP A 156 7.41 10.84 -10.55
C TRP A 156 8.58 10.39 -11.42
N SER A 157 9.65 11.17 -11.47
CA SER A 157 10.85 10.88 -12.26
C SER A 157 12.08 11.53 -11.65
N SER A 158 13.26 10.94 -11.89
CA SER A 158 14.57 11.54 -11.61
C SER A 158 15.02 12.57 -12.66
N GLU A 159 14.21 12.77 -13.70
CA GLU A 159 14.45 13.73 -14.79
C GLU A 159 13.43 14.87 -14.76
N ASN A 160 13.75 15.99 -15.40
CA ASN A 160 12.74 17.02 -15.65
C ASN A 160 11.66 16.45 -16.56
N HIS A 161 10.40 16.67 -16.19
CA HIS A 161 9.28 16.05 -16.87
C HIS A 161 8.05 16.93 -16.92
N ARG A 162 7.21 16.67 -17.90
CA ARG A 162 5.84 17.17 -17.96
C ARG A 162 4.91 16.11 -17.40
N LEU A 163 4.08 16.50 -16.46
CA LEU A 163 3.02 15.66 -15.91
C LEU A 163 1.67 16.18 -16.40
N ILE A 164 0.88 15.31 -17.02
CA ILE A 164 -0.52 15.55 -17.34
C ILE A 164 -1.33 14.66 -16.40
N LYS A 165 -2.17 15.27 -15.58
CA LYS A 165 -3.06 14.62 -14.64
C LYS A 165 -4.49 14.78 -15.11
N GLU A 166 -5.21 13.67 -15.21
CA GLU A 166 -6.62 13.62 -15.59
C GLU A 166 -7.37 12.82 -14.54
N CYS A 167 -8.38 13.42 -13.93
CA CYS A 167 -9.17 12.77 -12.90
C CYS A 167 -10.65 12.72 -13.31
N TYR A 168 -11.21 11.52 -13.30
CA TYR A 168 -12.57 11.24 -13.77
C TYR A 168 -13.40 10.61 -12.65
N LYS A 169 -14.72 10.88 -12.70
CA LYS A 169 -15.69 10.40 -11.73
C LYS A 169 -16.78 9.58 -12.43
N TYR A 170 -16.98 8.36 -12.00
CA TYR A 170 -17.95 7.42 -12.53
C TYR A 170 -19.07 7.18 -11.50
N PRO A 171 -20.19 7.96 -11.54
CA PRO A 171 -21.23 7.91 -10.53
C PRO A 171 -21.92 6.55 -10.40
N ASP A 172 -22.16 5.86 -11.51
CA ASP A 172 -22.88 4.59 -11.53
C ASP A 172 -22.12 3.46 -10.82
N SER A 173 -20.80 3.52 -10.83
CA SER A 173 -19.91 2.53 -10.18
C SER A 173 -19.29 3.02 -8.89
N LEU A 174 -19.49 4.29 -8.51
CA LEU A 174 -18.83 4.97 -7.41
C LEU A 174 -17.29 4.90 -7.49
N VAL A 175 -16.76 4.95 -8.71
CA VAL A 175 -15.32 4.89 -8.99
C VAL A 175 -14.81 6.28 -9.33
N VAL A 176 -13.62 6.61 -8.84
CA VAL A 176 -12.79 7.71 -9.31
C VAL A 176 -11.55 7.13 -9.99
N LEU A 177 -11.14 7.71 -11.10
CA LEU A 177 -9.95 7.30 -11.86
C LEU A 177 -8.99 8.48 -11.93
N GLY A 178 -7.77 8.31 -11.44
CA GLY A 178 -6.67 9.22 -11.72
C GLY A 178 -5.79 8.62 -12.82
N GLN A 179 -5.64 9.35 -13.91
CA GLN A 179 -4.74 8.98 -14.99
C GLN A 179 -3.59 9.98 -15.08
N TYR A 180 -2.37 9.48 -15.17
CA TYR A 180 -1.17 10.31 -15.21
C TYR A 180 -0.37 9.98 -16.46
N HIS A 181 0.01 11.01 -17.20
CA HIS A 181 0.92 10.89 -18.34
C HIS A 181 2.21 11.62 -17.99
N LEU A 182 3.27 10.86 -17.90
CA LEU A 182 4.61 11.37 -17.64
C LEU A 182 5.40 11.45 -18.93
N ILE A 183 5.93 12.62 -19.27
CA ILE A 183 6.73 12.84 -20.46
C ILE A 183 8.10 13.39 -20.02
N GLU A 184 9.11 12.54 -20.05
CA GLU A 184 10.47 12.93 -19.72
C GLU A 184 11.11 13.73 -20.85
N GLN A 185 11.79 14.81 -20.51
CA GLN A 185 12.36 15.73 -21.51
C GLN A 185 13.52 15.13 -22.30
N LYS A 186 14.35 14.29 -21.67
CA LYS A 186 15.52 13.69 -22.33
C LYS A 186 15.18 12.47 -23.17
N SER A 187 14.43 11.54 -22.61
CA SER A 187 14.09 10.28 -23.30
C SER A 187 12.98 10.46 -24.33
N ARG A 188 12.13 11.47 -24.17
CA ARG A 188 10.85 11.64 -24.88
C ARG A 188 9.93 10.42 -24.71
N GLU A 189 10.14 9.62 -23.68
CA GLU A 189 9.30 8.47 -23.37
C GLU A 189 8.00 8.93 -22.70
N LEU A 190 6.91 8.29 -23.07
CA LEU A 190 5.59 8.51 -22.49
C LEU A 190 5.24 7.33 -21.59
N PHE A 191 5.12 7.59 -20.30
CA PHE A 191 4.62 6.63 -19.33
C PHE A 191 3.16 6.96 -19.00
N ARG A 192 2.30 5.93 -18.97
CA ARG A 192 0.91 6.03 -18.48
C ARG A 192 0.81 5.25 -17.19
N ILE A 193 0.31 5.89 -16.17
CA ILE A 193 0.15 5.35 -14.81
C ILE A 193 -1.31 5.48 -14.40
#